data_7466be4ee8ca3e866f70a51d6318b125
#
_entry.id   7466be4ee8ca3e866f70a51d6318b125
#
_cell.length_a   1.000
_cell.length_b   1.000
_cell.length_c   1.000
_cell.angle_alpha   90.00
_cell.angle_beta   90.00
_cell.angle_gamma   90.00
#
_symmetry.space_group_name_H-M   'P 1'
#
loop_
_entity.id
_entity.type
_entity.pdbx_description
1 polymer ?
#
loop_
_entity_poly.entity_id
_entity_poly.type
_entity_poly.pdbx_seq_one_letter_code
_entity_poly.pdbx_strand_id
1 'polypeptide(L)'
;MKLSAFAPAKINLFLHVGPLGADGYHPLCSLMSFADVGDRIALSAADQPSFEIDGPFADGLAGDAGDNLVVRAARLLAQEARGPQPPFRLLLTKVLPVAAGLGGGSSDAGAALRLIRNALALKVEDEALADIAATLGADGAACFAARPVMAEGRGERLSPVPKTPVLDAVLVNPRVPCPTGAVYREYDRLGLGDADRPPLPDAFEDVEEVAAFLSVCRNDLEAPAANLVPEVGEALALLRSQPEALLARLSGSGATAFALCAGDIEAEGLAAAVCALRPDWWVRRCRLGGPWED
;
A
#
# COMPACT_ATOMS: atom_id res chain seq x y z
N MET A 1 -20.84 -20.95 -4.07
CA MET A 1 -19.85 -20.74 -3.02
C MET A 1 -19.30 -19.32 -3.21
N LYS A 2 -19.24 -18.50 -2.19
CA LYS A 2 -18.64 -17.16 -2.24
C LYS A 2 -17.22 -17.30 -1.71
N LEU A 3 -16.23 -16.98 -2.54
CA LEU A 3 -14.82 -16.95 -2.16
C LEU A 3 -14.40 -15.48 -1.97
N SER A 4 -13.44 -15.23 -1.12
CA SER A 4 -12.92 -13.87 -0.90
C SER A 4 -11.40 -13.89 -0.77
N ALA A 5 -10.78 -12.75 -1.05
CA ALA A 5 -9.37 -12.51 -0.81
C ALA A 5 -9.19 -11.14 -0.13
N PHE A 6 -8.21 -11.05 0.76
CA PHE A 6 -7.82 -9.84 1.43
C PHE A 6 -6.80 -9.05 0.59
N ALA A 7 -6.99 -7.74 0.49
CA ALA A 7 -6.13 -6.79 -0.20
C ALA A 7 -5.52 -5.80 0.82
N PRO A 8 -4.38 -6.14 1.45
CA PRO A 8 -3.80 -5.37 2.54
C PRO A 8 -3.30 -4.00 2.09
N ALA A 9 -3.38 -2.99 2.96
CA ALA A 9 -2.71 -1.72 2.73
C ALA A 9 -1.20 -1.91 2.71
N LYS A 10 -0.52 -1.37 1.68
CA LYS A 10 0.94 -1.32 1.58
C LYS A 10 1.45 -0.07 2.29
N ILE A 11 2.48 -0.22 3.11
CA ILE A 11 3.13 0.87 3.82
C ILE A 11 4.61 0.93 3.40
N ASN A 12 5.05 2.09 2.92
CA ASN A 12 6.48 2.35 2.76
C ASN A 12 7.06 2.74 4.13
N LEU A 13 7.77 1.83 4.78
CA LEU A 13 8.44 2.11 6.06
C LEU A 13 9.55 3.16 5.88
N PHE A 14 10.23 3.14 4.73
CA PHE A 14 11.01 4.25 4.19
C PHE A 14 10.86 4.29 2.66
N LEU A 15 11.18 5.44 2.05
CA LEU A 15 11.14 5.63 0.61
C LEU A 15 12.23 6.63 0.21
N HIS A 16 13.36 6.13 -0.26
CA HIS A 16 14.41 6.93 -0.87
C HIS A 16 14.14 7.05 -2.37
N VAL A 17 14.23 8.25 -2.89
CA VAL A 17 13.91 8.56 -4.29
C VAL A 17 15.10 9.25 -4.93
N GLY A 18 15.57 8.70 -6.04
CA GLY A 18 16.65 9.29 -6.83
C GLY A 18 16.15 10.35 -7.81
N PRO A 19 17.07 11.03 -8.51
CA PRO A 19 16.73 12.02 -9.51
C PRO A 19 15.97 11.41 -10.68
N LEU A 20 15.23 12.23 -11.44
CA LEU A 20 14.50 11.81 -12.62
C LEU A 20 15.45 11.21 -13.67
N GLY A 21 15.20 9.96 -14.03
CA GLY A 21 15.96 9.24 -15.04
C GLY A 21 15.59 9.66 -16.46
N ALA A 22 16.45 9.28 -17.42
CA ALA A 22 16.22 9.56 -18.84
C ALA A 22 14.96 8.84 -19.39
N ASP A 23 14.48 7.83 -18.71
CA ASP A 23 13.26 7.06 -19.01
C ASP A 23 11.97 7.72 -18.47
N GLY A 24 12.09 8.89 -17.80
CA GLY A 24 10.97 9.64 -17.24
C GLY A 24 10.48 9.12 -15.90
N TYR A 25 11.24 8.24 -15.23
CA TYR A 25 10.92 7.71 -13.90
C TYR A 25 12.03 8.01 -12.89
N HIS A 26 11.67 8.07 -11.63
CA HIS A 26 12.60 8.15 -10.52
C HIS A 26 12.99 6.74 -10.07
N PRO A 27 14.28 6.40 -9.97
CA PRO A 27 14.67 5.21 -9.23
C PRO A 27 14.31 5.38 -7.76
N LEU A 28 13.92 4.30 -7.11
CA LEU A 28 13.59 4.29 -5.69
C LEU A 28 14.25 3.12 -4.96
N CYS A 29 14.37 3.27 -3.66
CA CYS A 29 14.67 2.19 -2.72
C CYS A 29 13.70 2.31 -1.54
N SER A 30 12.95 1.25 -1.24
CA SER A 30 11.90 1.27 -0.23
C SER A 30 11.77 -0.06 0.48
N LEU A 31 11.64 -0.01 1.81
CA LEU A 31 11.17 -1.14 2.60
C LEU A 31 9.65 -1.04 2.69
N MET A 32 8.97 -1.99 2.06
CA MET A 32 7.52 -2.08 2.06
C MET A 32 7.05 -3.15 3.05
N SER A 33 6.04 -2.83 3.84
CA SER A 33 5.32 -3.75 4.72
C SER A 33 3.83 -3.69 4.42
N PHE A 34 3.06 -4.65 4.97
CA PHE A 34 1.63 -4.75 4.68
C PHE A 34 0.84 -4.80 5.99
N ALA A 35 -0.28 -4.06 6.02
CA ALA A 35 -1.14 -3.95 7.19
C ALA A 35 -2.21 -5.05 7.22
N ASP A 36 -2.66 -5.46 8.41
CA ASP A 36 -3.86 -6.28 8.60
C ASP A 36 -5.17 -5.48 8.43
N VAL A 37 -5.06 -4.26 7.91
CA VAL A 37 -6.15 -3.41 7.44
C VAL A 37 -6.07 -3.32 5.92
N GLY A 38 -7.19 -3.55 5.22
CA GLY A 38 -7.21 -3.61 3.76
C GLY A 38 -8.60 -3.75 3.19
N ASP A 39 -8.68 -3.74 1.88
CA ASP A 39 -9.91 -3.97 1.12
C ASP A 39 -10.21 -5.47 1.00
N ARG A 40 -11.37 -5.83 0.50
CA ARG A 40 -11.73 -7.23 0.24
C ARG A 40 -12.33 -7.40 -1.14
N ILE A 41 -11.97 -8.49 -1.80
CA ILE A 41 -12.57 -8.89 -3.06
C ILE A 41 -13.28 -10.21 -2.86
N ALA A 42 -14.54 -10.26 -3.28
CA ALA A 42 -15.33 -11.49 -3.30
C ALA A 42 -15.62 -11.91 -4.74
N LEU A 43 -15.56 -13.23 -4.98
CA LEU A 43 -15.89 -13.86 -6.24
C LEU A 43 -17.07 -14.81 -6.05
N SER A 44 -18.06 -14.74 -6.94
CA SER A 44 -19.18 -15.67 -7.00
C SER A 44 -19.51 -16.05 -8.44
N ALA A 45 -20.08 -17.25 -8.65
CA ALA A 45 -20.59 -17.63 -9.96
C ALA A 45 -21.72 -16.67 -10.38
N ALA A 46 -21.81 -16.40 -11.69
CA ALA A 46 -22.83 -15.54 -12.29
C ALA A 46 -23.14 -16.03 -13.71
N ASP A 47 -24.30 -15.64 -14.25
CA ASP A 47 -24.66 -15.93 -15.63
C ASP A 47 -23.96 -15.01 -16.64
N GLN A 48 -23.58 -13.82 -16.18
CA GLN A 48 -22.83 -12.81 -16.93
C GLN A 48 -21.71 -12.21 -16.06
N PRO A 49 -20.55 -11.86 -16.64
CA PRO A 49 -19.50 -11.20 -15.90
C PRO A 49 -19.97 -9.84 -15.36
N SER A 50 -19.68 -9.55 -14.09
CA SER A 50 -19.97 -8.26 -13.50
C SER A 50 -18.91 -7.86 -12.47
N PHE A 51 -18.76 -6.54 -12.29
CA PHE A 51 -17.89 -5.95 -11.28
C PHE A 51 -18.65 -4.85 -10.54
N GLU A 52 -18.65 -4.93 -9.24
CA GLU A 52 -19.32 -3.98 -8.36
C GLU A 52 -18.34 -3.51 -7.28
N ILE A 53 -18.54 -2.30 -6.80
CA ILE A 53 -17.75 -1.70 -5.72
C ILE A 53 -18.72 -1.26 -4.63
N ASP A 54 -18.43 -1.63 -3.39
CA ASP A 54 -19.12 -1.14 -2.19
C ASP A 54 -18.12 -0.65 -1.13
N GLY A 55 -18.62 -0.28 0.03
CA GLY A 55 -17.80 0.20 1.14
C GLY A 55 -17.69 1.73 1.23
N PRO A 56 -17.10 2.23 2.34
CA PRO A 56 -17.10 3.65 2.67
C PRO A 56 -16.32 4.54 1.69
N PHE A 57 -15.47 3.97 0.82
CA PHE A 57 -14.70 4.71 -0.18
C PHE A 57 -15.04 4.32 -1.63
N ALA A 58 -16.18 3.66 -1.85
CA ALA A 58 -16.64 3.26 -3.18
C ALA A 58 -16.85 4.47 -4.12
N ASP A 59 -17.43 5.55 -3.59
CA ASP A 59 -17.72 6.78 -4.36
C ASP A 59 -16.46 7.41 -4.97
N GLY A 60 -15.31 7.24 -4.33
CA GLY A 60 -14.03 7.73 -4.84
C GLY A 60 -13.51 7.00 -6.09
N LEU A 61 -14.18 5.91 -6.48
CA LEU A 61 -13.88 5.10 -7.68
C LEU A 61 -15.01 5.16 -8.72
N ALA A 62 -15.93 6.12 -8.62
CA ALA A 62 -16.99 6.34 -9.58
C ALA A 62 -16.39 6.81 -10.92
N GLY A 63 -16.18 5.90 -11.85
CA GLY A 63 -15.61 6.10 -13.18
C GLY A 63 -15.92 4.92 -14.09
N ASP A 64 -15.24 4.83 -15.24
CA ASP A 64 -15.39 3.67 -16.11
C ASP A 64 -14.86 2.42 -15.37
N ALA A 65 -15.76 1.47 -15.11
CA ALA A 65 -15.40 0.20 -14.48
C ALA A 65 -14.30 -0.54 -15.27
N GLY A 66 -14.19 -0.32 -16.58
CA GLY A 66 -13.16 -0.89 -17.43
C GLY A 66 -11.73 -0.45 -17.09
N ASP A 67 -11.57 0.72 -16.48
CA ASP A 67 -10.27 1.27 -16.06
C ASP A 67 -9.84 0.79 -14.67
N ASN A 68 -10.74 0.18 -13.91
CA ASN A 68 -10.40 -0.34 -12.58
C ASN A 68 -9.34 -1.44 -12.67
N LEU A 69 -8.32 -1.36 -11.80
CA LEU A 69 -7.19 -2.30 -11.81
C LEU A 69 -7.61 -3.76 -11.57
N VAL A 70 -8.68 -4.00 -10.82
CA VAL A 70 -9.26 -5.35 -10.61
C VAL A 70 -9.78 -5.92 -11.93
N VAL A 71 -10.51 -5.12 -12.71
CA VAL A 71 -11.06 -5.54 -14.02
C VAL A 71 -9.94 -5.76 -15.03
N ARG A 72 -8.95 -4.87 -15.03
CA ARG A 72 -7.76 -5.01 -15.88
C ARG A 72 -6.96 -6.26 -15.52
N ALA A 73 -6.76 -6.53 -14.24
CA ALA A 73 -6.10 -7.74 -13.73
C ALA A 73 -6.84 -9.01 -14.18
N ALA A 74 -8.17 -9.07 -14.01
CA ALA A 74 -8.98 -10.19 -14.46
C ALA A 74 -8.88 -10.44 -15.97
N ARG A 75 -8.86 -9.37 -16.77
CA ARG A 75 -8.71 -9.45 -18.23
C ARG A 75 -7.35 -10.00 -18.65
N LEU A 76 -6.26 -9.49 -18.04
CA LEU A 76 -4.91 -9.97 -18.33
C LEU A 76 -4.71 -11.41 -17.90
N LEU A 77 -5.25 -11.81 -16.75
CA LEU A 77 -5.21 -13.18 -16.28
C LEU A 77 -5.99 -14.13 -17.24
N ALA A 78 -7.14 -13.71 -17.75
CA ALA A 78 -7.91 -14.50 -18.73
C ALA A 78 -7.13 -14.69 -20.04
N GLN A 79 -6.35 -13.70 -20.48
CA GLN A 79 -5.48 -13.80 -21.65
C GLN A 79 -4.35 -14.81 -21.42
N GLU A 80 -3.70 -14.73 -20.24
CA GLU A 80 -2.60 -15.64 -19.86
C GLU A 80 -3.09 -17.10 -19.72
N ALA A 81 -4.25 -17.32 -19.15
CA ALA A 81 -4.83 -18.64 -18.92
C ALA A 81 -5.26 -19.37 -20.20
N ARG A 82 -5.30 -18.71 -21.38
CA ARG A 82 -5.52 -19.28 -22.71
C ARG A 82 -6.72 -20.22 -22.81
N GLY A 83 -7.90 -19.77 -22.43
CA GLY A 83 -9.11 -20.60 -22.55
C GLY A 83 -10.37 -19.87 -22.10
N PRO A 84 -11.55 -20.45 -22.43
CA PRO A 84 -12.81 -19.88 -21.97
C PRO A 84 -12.90 -19.97 -20.45
N GLN A 85 -13.23 -18.84 -19.81
CA GLN A 85 -13.47 -18.78 -18.38
C GLN A 85 -14.97 -18.75 -18.12
N PRO A 86 -15.48 -19.46 -17.09
CA PRO A 86 -16.87 -19.33 -16.70
C PRO A 86 -17.14 -17.88 -16.24
N PRO A 87 -18.32 -17.33 -16.50
CA PRO A 87 -18.66 -16.01 -16.03
C PRO A 87 -18.74 -15.97 -14.49
N PHE A 88 -18.25 -14.89 -13.91
CA PHE A 88 -18.26 -14.65 -12.46
C PHE A 88 -18.53 -13.17 -12.15
N ARG A 89 -19.04 -12.94 -10.96
CA ARG A 89 -19.18 -11.62 -10.38
C ARG A 89 -18.03 -11.37 -9.42
N LEU A 90 -17.40 -10.20 -9.53
CA LEU A 90 -16.48 -9.64 -8.54
C LEU A 90 -17.17 -8.52 -7.77
N LEU A 91 -16.97 -8.50 -6.45
CA LEU A 91 -17.38 -7.43 -5.55
C LEU A 91 -16.14 -6.95 -4.80
N LEU A 92 -15.79 -5.68 -4.99
CA LEU A 92 -14.73 -5.00 -4.25
C LEU A 92 -15.35 -4.20 -3.10
N THR A 93 -15.01 -4.54 -1.85
CA THR A 93 -15.38 -3.75 -0.66
C THR A 93 -14.25 -2.81 -0.30
N LYS A 94 -14.43 -1.51 -0.56
CA LYS A 94 -13.41 -0.47 -0.43
C LYS A 94 -13.45 0.19 0.95
N VAL A 95 -12.48 -0.14 1.81
CA VAL A 95 -12.33 0.41 3.16
C VAL A 95 -11.08 1.27 3.33
N LEU A 96 -10.15 1.22 2.35
CA LEU A 96 -8.99 2.10 2.29
C LEU A 96 -9.34 3.39 1.54
N PRO A 97 -8.86 4.56 1.99
CA PRO A 97 -8.98 5.80 1.24
C PRO A 97 -8.33 5.67 -0.15
N VAL A 98 -8.96 6.27 -1.16
CA VAL A 98 -8.46 6.23 -2.55
C VAL A 98 -7.30 7.21 -2.71
N ALA A 99 -6.29 6.84 -3.51
CA ALA A 99 -5.09 7.64 -3.79
C ALA A 99 -4.38 8.13 -2.52
N ALA A 100 -4.25 7.27 -1.52
CA ALA A 100 -3.85 7.59 -0.16
C ALA A 100 -2.39 7.22 0.19
N GLY A 101 -1.55 6.80 -0.78
CA GLY A 101 -0.20 6.31 -0.51
C GLY A 101 -0.14 4.88 0.06
N LEU A 102 -1.27 4.16 0.04
CA LEU A 102 -1.45 2.81 0.62
C LEU A 102 -1.40 1.66 -0.41
N GLY A 103 -1.13 1.94 -1.67
CA GLY A 103 -1.11 0.92 -2.73
C GLY A 103 -2.45 0.20 -2.95
N GLY A 104 -3.59 0.77 -2.47
CA GLY A 104 -4.89 0.09 -2.40
C GLY A 104 -5.31 -0.54 -3.72
N GLY A 105 -5.30 0.21 -4.84
CA GLY A 105 -5.68 -0.33 -6.15
C GLY A 105 -4.77 -1.47 -6.64
N SER A 106 -3.45 -1.38 -6.38
CA SER A 106 -2.49 -2.44 -6.71
C SER A 106 -2.71 -3.68 -5.82
N SER A 107 -3.04 -3.49 -4.55
CA SER A 107 -3.42 -4.58 -3.63
C SER A 107 -4.72 -5.25 -4.06
N ASP A 108 -5.74 -4.46 -4.45
CA ASP A 108 -7.00 -4.98 -4.98
C ASP A 108 -6.75 -5.86 -6.21
N ALA A 109 -5.94 -5.39 -7.16
CA ALA A 109 -5.57 -6.15 -8.35
C ALA A 109 -4.79 -7.43 -8.01
N GLY A 110 -3.81 -7.35 -7.11
CA GLY A 110 -3.04 -8.51 -6.65
C GLY A 110 -3.90 -9.57 -5.98
N ALA A 111 -4.82 -9.14 -5.09
CA ALA A 111 -5.79 -10.03 -4.45
C ALA A 111 -6.74 -10.67 -5.46
N ALA A 112 -7.21 -9.90 -6.46
CA ALA A 112 -8.06 -10.42 -7.53
C ALA A 112 -7.35 -11.49 -8.34
N LEU A 113 -6.08 -11.30 -8.71
CA LEU A 113 -5.29 -12.30 -9.45
C LEU A 113 -5.21 -13.63 -8.68
N ARG A 114 -4.85 -13.58 -7.38
CA ARG A 114 -4.79 -14.77 -6.52
C ARG A 114 -6.17 -15.45 -6.41
N LEU A 115 -7.20 -14.66 -6.14
CA LEU A 115 -8.57 -15.16 -5.96
C LEU A 115 -9.10 -15.84 -7.20
N ILE A 116 -9.00 -15.20 -8.39
CA ILE A 116 -9.52 -15.74 -9.64
C ILE A 116 -8.76 -17.01 -10.02
N ARG A 117 -7.41 -17.00 -9.98
CA ARG A 117 -6.60 -18.18 -10.26
C ARG A 117 -7.02 -19.36 -9.40
N ASN A 118 -7.15 -19.16 -8.08
CA ASN A 118 -7.48 -20.24 -7.14
C ASN A 118 -8.94 -20.70 -7.32
N ALA A 119 -9.89 -19.77 -7.48
CA ALA A 119 -11.31 -20.08 -7.64
C ALA A 119 -11.61 -20.89 -8.91
N LEU A 120 -10.89 -20.59 -9.99
CA LEU A 120 -11.07 -21.26 -11.29
C LEU A 120 -10.04 -22.35 -11.55
N ALA A 121 -9.18 -22.65 -10.57
CA ALA A 121 -8.09 -23.63 -10.68
C ALA A 121 -7.22 -23.44 -11.94
N LEU A 122 -6.91 -22.17 -12.28
CA LEU A 122 -6.12 -21.84 -13.45
C LEU A 122 -4.66 -22.26 -13.25
N LYS A 123 -4.08 -22.86 -14.29
CA LYS A 123 -2.67 -23.25 -14.30
C LYS A 123 -1.80 -22.07 -14.77
N VAL A 124 -1.67 -21.09 -13.91
CA VAL A 124 -0.83 -19.90 -14.10
C VAL A 124 0.08 -19.78 -12.89
N GLU A 125 1.37 -19.74 -13.14
CA GLU A 125 2.39 -19.70 -12.10
C GLU A 125 2.45 -18.33 -11.40
N ASP A 126 2.96 -18.28 -10.16
CA ASP A 126 3.05 -17.04 -9.38
C ASP A 126 3.91 -15.98 -10.06
N GLU A 127 4.95 -16.37 -10.80
CA GLU A 127 5.81 -15.48 -11.57
C GLU A 127 5.02 -14.73 -12.65
N ALA A 128 4.21 -15.44 -13.43
CA ALA A 128 3.36 -14.82 -14.45
C ALA A 128 2.31 -13.88 -13.84
N LEU A 129 1.77 -14.21 -12.67
CA LEU A 129 0.85 -13.33 -11.95
C LEU A 129 1.55 -12.08 -11.42
N ALA A 130 2.78 -12.22 -10.92
CA ALA A 130 3.58 -11.08 -10.47
C ALA A 130 3.92 -10.14 -11.64
N ASP A 131 4.24 -10.69 -12.82
CA ASP A 131 4.47 -9.93 -14.05
C ASP A 131 3.22 -9.16 -14.48
N ILE A 132 2.05 -9.82 -14.47
CA ILE A 132 0.77 -9.14 -14.73
C ILE A 132 0.58 -7.99 -13.74
N ALA A 133 0.77 -8.23 -12.44
CA ALA A 133 0.61 -7.21 -11.42
C ALA A 133 1.57 -6.02 -11.63
N ALA A 134 2.84 -6.27 -12.00
CA ALA A 134 3.84 -5.25 -12.30
C ALA A 134 3.43 -4.33 -13.47
N THR A 135 2.71 -4.86 -14.47
CA THR A 135 2.19 -4.04 -15.59
C THR A 135 1.06 -3.09 -15.18
N LEU A 136 0.40 -3.36 -14.04
CA LEU A 136 -0.73 -2.57 -13.55
C LEU A 136 -0.32 -1.36 -12.70
N GLY A 137 0.91 -1.34 -12.19
CA GLY A 137 1.43 -0.21 -11.43
C GLY A 137 2.76 -0.52 -10.75
N ALA A 138 3.49 0.51 -10.34
CA ALA A 138 4.81 0.39 -9.73
C ALA A 138 4.82 -0.48 -8.46
N ASP A 139 3.76 -0.41 -7.64
CA ASP A 139 3.60 -1.24 -6.44
C ASP A 139 3.01 -2.64 -6.75
N GLY A 140 2.68 -2.95 -8.03
CA GLY A 140 1.89 -4.13 -8.39
C GLY A 140 2.52 -5.44 -7.94
N ALA A 141 3.79 -5.68 -8.24
CA ALA A 141 4.49 -6.91 -7.86
C ALA A 141 4.57 -7.07 -6.33
N ALA A 142 4.87 -5.99 -5.59
CA ALA A 142 4.92 -6.01 -4.13
C ALA A 142 3.52 -6.29 -3.52
N CYS A 143 2.47 -5.64 -4.05
CA CYS A 143 1.09 -5.84 -3.62
C CYS A 143 0.56 -7.25 -3.97
N PHE A 144 1.00 -7.84 -5.08
CA PHE A 144 0.70 -9.26 -5.38
C PHE A 144 1.36 -10.18 -4.35
N ALA A 145 2.61 -9.94 -3.99
CA ALA A 145 3.33 -10.72 -2.97
C ALA A 145 2.71 -10.55 -1.57
N ALA A 146 2.15 -9.38 -1.24
CA ALA A 146 1.46 -9.01 0.00
C ALA A 146 2.24 -9.40 1.27
N ARG A 147 3.56 -9.27 1.25
CA ARG A 147 4.50 -9.58 2.35
C ARG A 147 5.63 -8.55 2.35
N PRO A 148 6.33 -8.36 3.48
CA PRO A 148 7.45 -7.43 3.55
C PRO A 148 8.50 -7.69 2.46
N VAL A 149 8.88 -6.64 1.74
CA VAL A 149 9.88 -6.71 0.65
C VAL A 149 10.68 -5.41 0.58
N MET A 150 11.93 -5.53 0.12
CA MET A 150 12.66 -4.41 -0.43
C MET A 150 12.28 -4.25 -1.89
N ALA A 151 11.90 -3.02 -2.27
CA ALA A 151 11.60 -2.65 -3.64
C ALA A 151 12.61 -1.63 -4.13
N GLU A 152 13.18 -1.87 -5.31
CA GLU A 152 14.17 -1.01 -5.97
C GLU A 152 13.80 -0.80 -7.44
N GLY A 153 14.56 0.05 -8.15
CA GLY A 153 14.25 0.42 -9.52
C GLY A 153 13.07 1.38 -9.57
N ARG A 154 12.01 1.05 -10.29
CA ARG A 154 10.73 1.77 -10.27
C ARG A 154 9.75 1.18 -9.24
N GLY A 155 10.20 0.18 -8.43
CA GLY A 155 9.41 -0.62 -7.51
C GLY A 155 9.24 -2.09 -7.96
N GLU A 156 9.76 -2.45 -9.14
CA GLU A 156 9.62 -3.78 -9.75
C GLU A 156 10.66 -4.78 -9.28
N ARG A 157 11.83 -4.31 -8.84
CA ARG A 157 12.90 -5.21 -8.36
C ARG A 157 12.69 -5.51 -6.89
N LEU A 158 12.15 -6.67 -6.61
CA LEU A 158 11.87 -7.10 -5.24
C LEU A 158 12.97 -8.01 -4.71
N SER A 159 13.38 -7.79 -3.47
CA SER A 159 14.30 -8.65 -2.75
C SER A 159 13.81 -8.92 -1.33
N PRO A 160 14.22 -10.06 -0.71
CA PRO A 160 13.87 -10.36 0.66
C PRO A 160 14.33 -9.27 1.63
N VAL A 161 13.61 -9.14 2.73
CA VAL A 161 13.95 -8.28 3.86
C VAL A 161 14.48 -9.09 5.03
N PRO A 162 15.20 -8.47 5.99
CA PRO A 162 15.54 -9.09 7.25
C PRO A 162 14.31 -9.65 7.96
N LYS A 163 14.51 -10.66 8.80
CA LYS A 163 13.47 -11.09 9.72
C LYS A 163 13.05 -9.89 10.57
N THR A 164 11.77 -9.55 10.50
CA THR A 164 11.20 -8.38 11.17
C THR A 164 10.02 -8.84 12.02
N PRO A 165 9.90 -8.40 13.27
CA PRO A 165 8.71 -8.68 14.08
C PRO A 165 7.46 -8.07 13.43
N VAL A 166 6.29 -8.52 13.83
CA VAL A 166 5.05 -7.83 13.54
C VAL A 166 5.03 -6.53 14.32
N LEU A 167 4.77 -5.40 13.65
CA LEU A 167 4.84 -4.07 14.24
C LEU A 167 3.44 -3.52 14.50
N ASP A 168 3.17 -3.09 15.71
CA ASP A 168 1.94 -2.35 16.03
C ASP A 168 2.05 -0.91 15.51
N ALA A 169 1.00 -0.45 14.83
CA ALA A 169 1.00 0.83 14.15
C ALA A 169 -0.38 1.50 14.11
N VAL A 170 -0.37 2.81 13.88
CA VAL A 170 -1.57 3.60 13.59
C VAL A 170 -1.41 4.26 12.23
N LEU A 171 -2.40 4.08 11.35
CA LEU A 171 -2.51 4.77 10.08
C LEU A 171 -3.44 5.97 10.24
N VAL A 172 -3.03 7.11 9.71
CA VAL A 172 -3.79 8.36 9.78
C VAL A 172 -3.85 9.00 8.40
N ASN A 173 -5.06 9.28 7.92
CA ASN A 173 -5.27 9.97 6.64
C ASN A 173 -6.22 11.16 6.85
N PRO A 174 -5.81 12.39 6.51
CA PRO A 174 -6.65 13.58 6.67
C PRO A 174 -7.80 13.66 5.67
N ARG A 175 -7.98 12.65 4.80
CA ARG A 175 -9.03 12.54 3.78
C ARG A 175 -9.03 13.68 2.75
N VAL A 176 -7.85 14.19 2.46
CA VAL A 176 -7.62 15.21 1.42
C VAL A 176 -6.87 14.61 0.23
N PRO A 177 -7.12 15.07 -1.00
CA PRO A 177 -6.39 14.60 -2.17
C PRO A 177 -4.90 14.97 -2.10
N CYS A 178 -4.03 13.98 -2.34
CA CYS A 178 -2.59 14.18 -2.47
C CYS A 178 -2.10 13.48 -3.77
N PRO A 179 -2.23 14.13 -4.94
CA PRO A 179 -1.93 13.51 -6.22
C PRO A 179 -0.44 13.19 -6.35
N THR A 180 -0.09 11.91 -6.49
CA THR A 180 1.30 11.41 -6.58
C THR A 180 2.15 12.18 -7.61
N GLY A 181 1.60 12.43 -8.82
CA GLY A 181 2.34 13.16 -9.84
C GLY A 181 2.64 14.62 -9.48
N ALA A 182 1.81 15.28 -8.65
CA ALA A 182 2.10 16.61 -8.14
C ALA A 182 3.22 16.57 -7.10
N VAL A 183 3.20 15.57 -6.22
CA VAL A 183 4.23 15.38 -5.19
C VAL A 183 5.60 15.12 -5.83
N TYR A 184 5.69 14.30 -6.86
CA TYR A 184 6.95 14.08 -7.60
C TYR A 184 7.45 15.35 -8.31
N ARG A 185 6.58 16.15 -8.92
CA ARG A 185 6.98 17.45 -9.49
C ARG A 185 7.51 18.43 -8.43
N GLU A 186 6.92 18.44 -7.25
CA GLU A 186 7.42 19.25 -6.15
C GLU A 186 8.76 18.71 -5.61
N TYR A 187 8.92 17.39 -5.57
CA TYR A 187 10.20 16.74 -5.26
C TYR A 187 11.30 17.19 -6.23
N ASP A 188 11.04 17.18 -7.54
CA ASP A 188 11.98 17.66 -8.57
C ASP A 188 12.34 19.14 -8.37
N ARG A 189 11.35 19.97 -8.02
CA ARG A 189 11.57 21.39 -7.75
C ARG A 189 12.49 21.63 -6.56
N LEU A 190 12.44 20.77 -5.55
CA LEU A 190 13.30 20.86 -4.36
C LEU A 190 14.71 20.32 -4.62
N GLY A 191 14.92 19.54 -5.65
CA GLY A 191 16.21 18.99 -6.03
C GLY A 191 16.80 18.03 -5.00
N LEU A 192 15.93 17.22 -4.39
CA LEU A 192 16.27 16.33 -3.27
C LEU A 192 16.64 14.92 -3.76
N GLY A 193 17.37 14.20 -2.91
CA GLY A 193 17.39 12.75 -2.81
C GLY A 193 18.38 11.98 -3.64
N ASP A 194 18.61 10.79 -3.14
CA ASP A 194 19.33 9.68 -3.78
C ASP A 194 18.56 8.39 -3.40
N ALA A 195 18.43 7.48 -4.35
CA ALA A 195 17.79 6.17 -4.12
C ALA A 195 18.76 5.16 -3.45
N ASP A 196 19.58 5.64 -2.52
CA ASP A 196 20.54 4.83 -1.78
C ASP A 196 19.86 3.74 -0.96
N ARG A 197 20.42 2.54 -1.00
CA ARG A 197 19.99 1.43 -0.16
C ARG A 197 20.71 1.49 1.18
N PRO A 198 19.99 1.67 2.31
CA PRO A 198 20.64 1.65 3.62
C PRO A 198 21.13 0.22 3.94
N PRO A 199 22.23 0.08 4.69
CA PRO A 199 22.70 -1.22 5.16
C PRO A 199 21.65 -1.82 6.10
N LEU A 200 21.10 -2.99 5.71
CA LEU A 200 20.13 -3.72 6.52
C LEU A 200 20.85 -4.68 7.48
N PRO A 201 20.37 -4.83 8.72
CA PRO A 201 20.83 -5.90 9.60
C PRO A 201 20.34 -7.27 9.08
N ASP A 202 20.85 -8.36 9.62
CA ASP A 202 20.36 -9.71 9.30
C ASP A 202 18.95 -9.97 9.84
N ALA A 203 18.64 -9.41 11.00
CA ALA A 203 17.32 -9.46 11.64
C ALA A 203 17.08 -8.21 12.51
N PHE A 204 15.81 -7.94 12.81
CA PHE A 204 15.38 -7.03 13.87
C PHE A 204 14.76 -7.85 15.01
N GLU A 205 15.19 -7.61 16.23
CA GLU A 205 14.71 -8.35 17.40
C GLU A 205 13.35 -7.82 17.91
N ASP A 206 13.16 -6.49 17.86
CA ASP A 206 11.98 -5.79 18.36
C ASP A 206 11.62 -4.55 17.53
N VAL A 207 10.55 -3.86 17.92
CA VAL A 207 10.06 -2.66 17.23
C VAL A 207 10.98 -1.46 17.48
N GLU A 208 11.66 -1.39 18.60
CA GLU A 208 12.61 -0.33 18.97
C GLU A 208 13.81 -0.34 18.02
N GLU A 209 14.36 -1.51 17.71
CA GLU A 209 15.42 -1.65 16.71
C GLU A 209 14.94 -1.25 15.30
N VAL A 210 13.73 -1.63 14.93
CA VAL A 210 13.12 -1.18 13.66
C VAL A 210 12.97 0.34 13.64
N ALA A 211 12.44 0.93 14.70
CA ALA A 211 12.26 2.38 14.80
C ALA A 211 13.61 3.13 14.77
N ALA A 212 14.63 2.62 15.47
CA ALA A 212 15.98 3.17 15.47
C ALA A 212 16.60 3.12 14.04
N PHE A 213 16.51 1.97 13.35
CA PHE A 213 16.95 1.87 11.96
C PHE A 213 16.19 2.84 11.04
N LEU A 214 14.88 2.89 11.16
CA LEU A 214 14.06 3.77 10.34
C LEU A 214 14.32 5.26 10.66
N SER A 215 14.76 5.62 11.87
CA SER A 215 15.02 7.01 12.24
C SER A 215 16.11 7.67 11.38
N VAL A 216 17.03 6.89 10.84
CA VAL A 216 18.10 7.36 9.93
C VAL A 216 17.71 7.22 8.45
N CYS A 217 16.58 6.59 8.15
CA CYS A 217 16.02 6.52 6.81
C CYS A 217 15.05 7.67 6.54
N ARG A 218 14.68 7.88 5.27
CA ARG A 218 13.83 8.97 4.81
C ARG A 218 12.56 8.46 4.12
N ASN A 219 11.55 9.33 4.04
CA ASN A 219 10.64 9.35 2.92
C ASN A 219 10.86 10.68 2.18
N ASP A 220 11.51 10.61 1.03
CA ASP A 220 11.90 11.80 0.27
C ASP A 220 10.69 12.56 -0.31
N LEU A 221 9.51 11.93 -0.33
CA LEU A 221 8.26 12.57 -0.74
C LEU A 221 7.51 13.26 0.42
N GLU A 222 7.99 13.13 1.67
CA GLU A 222 7.30 13.68 2.84
C GLU A 222 7.25 15.22 2.82
N ALA A 223 8.40 15.88 2.64
CA ALA A 223 8.47 17.34 2.55
C ALA A 223 7.72 17.88 1.31
N PRO A 224 7.88 17.30 0.10
CA PRO A 224 7.06 17.66 -1.06
C PRO A 224 5.55 17.55 -0.83
N ALA A 225 5.10 16.45 -0.20
CA ALA A 225 3.69 16.24 0.10
C ALA A 225 3.15 17.27 1.11
N ALA A 226 3.90 17.53 2.19
CA ALA A 226 3.52 18.51 3.21
C ALA A 226 3.50 19.96 2.67
N ASN A 227 4.37 20.28 1.72
CA ASN A 227 4.37 21.58 1.04
C ASN A 227 3.11 21.80 0.18
N LEU A 228 2.64 20.75 -0.49
CA LEU A 228 1.47 20.82 -1.36
C LEU A 228 0.15 20.67 -0.60
N VAL A 229 0.15 19.90 0.47
CA VAL A 229 -1.02 19.53 1.26
C VAL A 229 -0.69 19.74 2.74
N PRO A 230 -0.97 20.93 3.29
CA PRO A 230 -0.64 21.27 4.69
C PRO A 230 -1.18 20.26 5.72
N GLU A 231 -2.32 19.64 5.46
CA GLU A 231 -2.94 18.63 6.31
C GLU A 231 -2.05 17.37 6.47
N VAL A 232 -1.20 17.07 5.50
CA VAL A 232 -0.18 16.01 5.62
C VAL A 232 0.85 16.41 6.67
N GLY A 233 1.32 17.65 6.62
CA GLY A 233 2.22 18.20 7.63
C GLY A 233 1.61 18.22 9.05
N GLU A 234 0.32 18.57 9.15
CA GLU A 234 -0.43 18.53 10.41
C GLU A 234 -0.54 17.10 10.95
N ALA A 235 -0.82 16.12 10.10
CA ALA A 235 -0.93 14.72 10.51
C ALA A 235 0.42 14.20 11.05
N LEU A 236 1.51 14.49 10.37
CA LEU A 236 2.85 14.12 10.79
C LEU A 236 3.24 14.81 12.12
N ALA A 237 2.98 16.11 12.25
CA ALA A 237 3.27 16.88 13.47
C ALA A 237 2.46 16.34 14.66
N LEU A 238 1.15 16.04 14.44
CA LEU A 238 0.30 15.45 15.47
C LEU A 238 0.84 14.11 15.94
N LEU A 239 1.14 13.18 15.02
CA LEU A 239 1.68 11.86 15.38
C LEU A 239 3.01 11.97 16.12
N ARG A 240 3.94 12.84 15.65
CA ARG A 240 5.25 13.07 16.27
C ARG A 240 5.18 13.71 17.66
N SER A 241 4.08 14.37 17.99
CA SER A 241 3.87 14.98 19.31
C SER A 241 3.32 14.00 20.35
N GLN A 242 2.91 12.80 19.95
CA GLN A 242 2.32 11.83 20.86
C GLN A 242 3.40 10.93 21.46
N PRO A 243 3.38 10.70 22.78
CA PRO A 243 4.41 9.89 23.47
C PRO A 243 4.35 8.40 23.09
N GLU A 244 3.21 7.91 22.56
CA GLU A 244 3.02 6.53 22.12
C GLU A 244 3.71 6.23 20.78
N ALA A 245 4.09 7.26 20.01
CA ALA A 245 4.70 7.11 18.70
C ALA A 245 6.22 7.00 18.79
N LEU A 246 6.77 5.81 18.55
CA LEU A 246 8.23 5.60 18.43
C LEU A 246 8.80 6.27 17.17
N LEU A 247 8.04 6.24 16.09
CA LEU A 247 8.37 6.85 14.81
C LEU A 247 7.07 7.24 14.09
N ALA A 248 7.06 8.41 13.45
CA ALA A 248 5.96 8.78 12.55
C ALA A 248 6.50 9.27 11.21
N ARG A 249 5.90 8.77 10.11
CA ARG A 249 6.32 9.02 8.73
C ARG A 249 5.16 8.95 7.74
N LEU A 250 5.34 9.57 6.57
CA LEU A 250 4.43 9.45 5.43
C LEU A 250 4.58 8.08 4.76
N SER A 251 3.49 7.47 4.30
CA SER A 251 3.52 6.29 3.42
C SER A 251 3.43 6.72 1.96
N GLY A 252 4.41 6.31 1.16
CA GLY A 252 4.47 6.68 -0.26
C GLY A 252 4.46 8.20 -0.46
N SER A 253 3.64 8.66 -1.39
CA SER A 253 3.41 10.09 -1.66
C SER A 253 2.31 10.71 -0.79
N GLY A 254 1.72 9.96 0.13
CA GLY A 254 0.63 10.42 1.00
C GLY A 254 -0.78 10.24 0.36
N ALA A 255 -1.84 10.77 1.00
CA ALA A 255 -1.82 11.60 2.23
C ALA A 255 -1.74 10.80 3.54
N THR A 256 -1.58 9.46 3.52
CA THR A 256 -1.53 8.66 4.76
C THR A 256 -0.17 8.76 5.43
N ALA A 257 -0.17 9.18 6.69
CA ALA A 257 0.94 9.02 7.62
C ALA A 257 0.72 7.77 8.48
N PHE A 258 1.80 7.18 8.98
CA PHE A 258 1.76 6.10 9.96
C PHE A 258 2.65 6.41 11.16
N ALA A 259 2.31 5.84 12.30
CA ALA A 259 3.19 5.80 13.45
C ALA A 259 3.41 4.35 13.89
N LEU A 260 4.65 3.99 14.24
CA LEU A 260 4.98 2.75 14.93
C LEU A 260 4.84 2.97 16.44
N CYS A 261 4.31 1.99 17.13
CA CYS A 261 4.09 1.99 18.58
C CYS A 261 4.84 0.81 19.23
N ALA A 262 5.14 0.93 20.52
CA ALA A 262 5.82 -0.12 21.26
C ALA A 262 4.98 -1.41 21.38
N GLY A 263 3.66 -1.30 21.31
CA GLY A 263 2.74 -2.43 21.36
C GLY A 263 1.31 -2.01 21.08
N ASP A 264 0.42 -2.98 21.24
CA ASP A 264 -1.01 -2.85 20.96
C ASP A 264 -1.70 -1.80 21.83
N ILE A 265 -1.29 -1.68 23.10
CA ILE A 265 -1.87 -0.71 24.06
C ILE A 265 -1.54 0.72 23.64
N GLU A 266 -0.28 0.98 23.29
CA GLU A 266 0.18 2.28 22.80
C GLU A 266 -0.49 2.64 21.48
N ALA A 267 -0.64 1.67 20.58
CA ALA A 267 -1.34 1.88 19.31
C ALA A 267 -2.83 2.20 19.51
N GLU A 268 -3.50 1.54 20.46
CA GLU A 268 -4.89 1.85 20.81
C GLU A 268 -5.01 3.26 21.43
N GLY A 269 -4.12 3.61 22.36
CA GLY A 269 -4.07 4.92 22.98
C GLY A 269 -3.86 6.03 21.96
N LEU A 270 -2.87 5.85 21.07
CA LEU A 270 -2.59 6.79 19.98
C LEU A 270 -3.78 6.97 19.03
N ALA A 271 -4.38 5.87 18.60
CA ALA A 271 -5.54 5.94 17.72
C ALA A 271 -6.71 6.69 18.35
N ALA A 272 -6.99 6.44 19.63
CA ALA A 272 -8.04 7.13 20.39
C ALA A 272 -7.75 8.63 20.54
N ALA A 273 -6.50 9.00 20.85
CA ALA A 273 -6.09 10.40 20.98
C ALA A 273 -6.24 11.15 19.64
N VAL A 274 -5.79 10.56 18.53
CA VAL A 274 -5.92 11.17 17.20
C VAL A 274 -7.40 11.30 16.80
N CYS A 275 -8.22 10.28 17.02
CA CYS A 275 -9.67 10.35 16.74
C CYS A 275 -10.38 11.45 17.55
N ALA A 276 -9.99 11.66 18.80
CA ALA A 276 -10.56 12.71 19.65
C ALA A 276 -10.18 14.12 19.17
N LEU A 277 -8.95 14.32 18.69
CA LEU A 277 -8.45 15.60 18.21
C LEU A 277 -8.90 15.90 16.75
N ARG A 278 -9.06 14.89 15.94
CA ARG A 278 -9.40 14.98 14.50
C ARG A 278 -10.45 13.93 14.11
N PRO A 279 -11.72 14.11 14.52
CA PRO A 279 -12.79 13.13 14.28
C PRO A 279 -13.17 12.97 12.80
N ASP A 280 -12.79 13.89 11.96
CA ASP A 280 -12.98 13.88 10.50
C ASP A 280 -11.90 13.08 9.74
N TRP A 281 -10.80 12.73 10.40
CA TRP A 281 -9.73 11.96 9.78
C TRP A 281 -10.06 10.46 9.76
N TRP A 282 -9.51 9.74 8.80
CA TRP A 282 -9.52 8.29 8.81
C TRP A 282 -8.33 7.79 9.65
N VAL A 283 -8.64 7.09 10.74
CA VAL A 283 -7.65 6.56 11.67
C VAL A 283 -7.88 5.07 11.82
N ARG A 284 -6.82 4.28 11.73
CA ARG A 284 -6.85 2.82 11.93
C ARG A 284 -5.65 2.33 12.69
N ARG A 285 -5.89 1.67 13.81
CA ARG A 285 -4.90 0.79 14.43
C ARG A 285 -4.73 -0.43 13.55
N CYS A 286 -3.50 -0.89 13.38
CA CYS A 286 -3.17 -2.06 12.58
C CYS A 286 -1.86 -2.69 13.03
N ARG A 287 -1.59 -3.87 12.51
CA ARG A 287 -0.29 -4.53 12.58
C ARG A 287 0.34 -4.55 11.19
N LEU A 288 1.64 -4.29 11.12
CA LEU A 288 2.42 -4.32 9.89
C LEU A 288 3.29 -5.58 9.85
N GLY A 289 3.29 -6.26 8.72
CA GLY A 289 3.98 -7.53 8.52
C GLY A 289 3.39 -8.27 7.33
N GLY A 290 2.79 -9.40 7.58
CA GLY A 290 2.19 -10.29 6.59
C GLY A 290 3.11 -11.47 6.24
N PRO A 291 2.66 -12.37 5.37
CA PRO A 291 1.34 -12.31 4.71
C PRO A 291 0.18 -12.47 5.71
N TRP A 292 -0.93 -11.78 5.43
CA TRP A 292 -2.16 -11.89 6.23
C TRP A 292 -3.10 -12.91 5.60
N GLU A 293 -3.84 -13.63 6.43
CA GLU A 293 -4.82 -14.63 5.97
C GLU A 293 -6.03 -13.96 5.27
N ASP A 294 -6.58 -14.64 4.25
CA ASP A 294 -7.75 -14.23 3.46
C ASP A 294 -9.07 -14.27 4.25
#